data_c84d1a085be5e0558e91328dbf1c9208
#
_entry.id   c84d1a085be5e0558e91328dbf1c9208
#
_cell.length_a   1.000
_cell.length_b   1.000
_cell.length_c   1.000
_cell.angle_alpha   90.00
_cell.angle_beta   90.00
_cell.angle_gamma   90.00
#
_symmetry.space_group_name_H-M   'P 1'
#
loop_
_entity.id
_entity.type
_entity.pdbx_description
1 polymer ?
#
loop_
_entity_poly.entity_id
_entity_poly.type
_entity_poly.pdbx_seq_one_letter_code
_entity_poly.pdbx_strand_id
1 'polypeptide(L)'
;MNELAKMNGGVVVAQPTPSSAVVNFFDPTQFETMQRVCKMFASSELVPDMYKASKDNPIEKAVSNCMIAIEIAQRIGASPLMVMQNMVPIYGKPSWSSKFLVATVNTCGRFNPLQYRFTEKGMLGIVDYVDYEKEWVNTSNGKGYYKSKAVQKQFDGKKIMDIECVAYTSAKGSDQVLESSPVSIRLAIQEGWYTKNGSKWQTMTKQMLMYRAASFWTSAYAPELSMGMRTVEEQQDIYTEFEEVTDVKEEVAKEKENNANKTTIAIDLGASNDQSTTATVDTETGEIVNQEQAESPQQGGAGFPGF
;
A
#
# COMPACT_ATOMS: atom_id res chain seq x y z
N MET A 1 18.70 -51.50 -50.25
CA MET A 1 17.98 -51.98 -49.07
C MET A 1 17.92 -50.82 -48.07
N ASN A 2 16.73 -50.32 -47.99
CA ASN A 2 16.04 -49.57 -46.97
C ASN A 2 16.59 -48.21 -46.46
N GLU A 3 16.19 -47.21 -47.18
CA GLU A 3 15.90 -45.86 -46.68
C GLU A 3 14.53 -45.87 -45.94
N LEU A 4 14.55 -45.95 -44.63
CA LEU A 4 13.37 -45.76 -43.80
C LEU A 4 13.77 -45.30 -42.39
N ALA A 5 14.42 -44.14 -42.29
CA ALA A 5 14.66 -43.53 -41.01
C ALA A 5 14.98 -42.03 -41.12
N LYS A 6 14.03 -41.25 -41.60
CA LYS A 6 14.12 -39.76 -41.44
C LYS A 6 12.74 -39.16 -41.56
N MET A 7 11.87 -39.43 -40.55
CA MET A 7 10.70 -38.59 -40.28
C MET A 7 10.49 -38.53 -38.76
N ASN A 8 11.43 -37.89 -38.07
CA ASN A 8 11.17 -37.34 -36.75
C ASN A 8 11.17 -35.81 -36.89
N GLY A 9 10.15 -35.32 -37.57
CA GLY A 9 9.72 -33.94 -37.43
C GLY A 9 9.06 -33.77 -36.08
N GLY A 10 9.89 -33.57 -35.05
CA GLY A 10 9.39 -33.15 -33.77
C GLY A 10 8.64 -31.84 -33.96
N VAL A 11 7.32 -31.89 -33.87
CA VAL A 11 6.49 -30.68 -33.66
C VAL A 11 6.98 -30.10 -32.35
N VAL A 12 7.82 -29.08 -32.43
CA VAL A 12 8.10 -28.19 -31.30
C VAL A 12 6.78 -27.46 -31.02
N VAL A 13 5.99 -28.02 -30.14
CA VAL A 13 4.88 -27.29 -29.53
C VAL A 13 5.57 -26.15 -28.79
N ALA A 14 5.57 -24.96 -29.40
CA ALA A 14 5.95 -23.74 -28.74
C ALA A 14 5.05 -23.67 -27.50
N GLN A 15 5.62 -23.90 -26.32
CA GLN A 15 4.93 -23.57 -25.08
C GLN A 15 4.54 -22.11 -25.19
N PRO A 16 3.30 -21.73 -24.97
CA PRO A 16 2.93 -20.34 -24.89
C PRO A 16 3.77 -19.76 -23.77
N THR A 17 4.78 -18.98 -24.10
CA THR A 17 5.41 -18.07 -23.17
C THR A 17 4.25 -17.25 -22.61
N PRO A 18 4.02 -17.23 -21.28
CA PRO A 18 3.07 -16.31 -20.73
C PRO A 18 3.54 -14.91 -21.14
N SER A 19 2.88 -14.34 -22.14
CA SER A 19 3.03 -12.93 -22.41
C SER A 19 2.50 -12.25 -21.17
N SER A 20 3.38 -11.83 -20.28
CA SER A 20 3.07 -10.90 -19.21
C SER A 20 2.77 -9.54 -19.86
N ALA A 21 1.68 -9.49 -20.60
CA ALA A 21 1.15 -8.23 -21.08
C ALA A 21 0.66 -7.48 -19.82
N VAL A 22 1.56 -6.68 -19.26
CA VAL A 22 1.19 -5.69 -18.26
C VAL A 22 0.03 -4.89 -18.85
N VAL A 23 -1.10 -4.84 -18.17
CA VAL A 23 -2.28 -4.10 -18.64
C VAL A 23 -1.87 -2.66 -18.89
N ASN A 24 -2.09 -2.20 -20.10
CA ASN A 24 -1.88 -0.79 -20.43
C ASN A 24 -3.12 -0.01 -19.99
N PHE A 25 -3.03 0.72 -18.89
CA PHE A 25 -4.10 1.57 -18.38
C PHE A 25 -4.50 2.72 -19.32
N PHE A 26 -3.64 3.05 -20.29
CA PHE A 26 -3.89 4.08 -21.29
C PHE A 26 -4.57 3.53 -22.57
N ASP A 27 -4.75 2.20 -22.66
CA ASP A 27 -5.54 1.57 -23.73
C ASP A 27 -7.01 1.47 -23.28
N PRO A 28 -7.94 2.19 -23.92
CA PRO A 28 -9.35 2.20 -23.52
C PRO A 28 -9.98 0.81 -23.47
N THR A 29 -9.65 -0.07 -24.43
CA THR A 29 -10.25 -1.42 -24.53
C THR A 29 -9.75 -2.31 -23.39
N GLN A 30 -8.47 -2.25 -23.06
CA GLN A 30 -7.89 -2.99 -21.95
C GLN A 30 -8.42 -2.46 -20.62
N PHE A 31 -8.54 -1.15 -20.49
CA PHE A 31 -9.08 -0.50 -19.30
C PHE A 31 -10.55 -0.88 -19.04
N GLU A 32 -11.41 -0.85 -20.05
CA GLU A 32 -12.80 -1.31 -19.93
C GLU A 32 -12.89 -2.78 -19.54
N THR A 33 -12.07 -3.63 -20.12
CA THR A 33 -12.01 -5.06 -19.78
C THR A 33 -11.60 -5.23 -18.33
N MET A 34 -10.57 -4.49 -17.88
CA MET A 34 -10.12 -4.51 -16.49
C MET A 34 -11.21 -4.04 -15.53
N GLN A 35 -11.93 -2.97 -15.85
CA GLN A 35 -13.06 -2.50 -15.04
C GLN A 35 -14.14 -3.57 -14.88
N ARG A 36 -14.48 -4.31 -15.95
CA ARG A 36 -15.44 -5.43 -15.88
C ARG A 36 -14.97 -6.53 -14.95
N VAL A 37 -13.69 -6.92 -15.05
CA VAL A 37 -13.08 -7.92 -14.18
C VAL A 37 -13.08 -7.43 -12.72
N CYS A 38 -12.71 -6.19 -12.47
CA CYS A 38 -12.74 -5.59 -11.14
C CYS A 38 -14.15 -5.54 -10.54
N LYS A 39 -15.17 -5.21 -11.33
CA LYS A 39 -16.58 -5.26 -10.89
C LYS A 39 -17.01 -6.67 -10.51
N MET A 40 -16.57 -7.69 -11.25
CA MET A 40 -16.81 -9.10 -10.92
C MET A 40 -16.20 -9.46 -9.56
N PHE A 41 -14.93 -9.08 -9.31
CA PHE A 41 -14.31 -9.31 -8.01
C PHE A 41 -15.01 -8.53 -6.89
N ALA A 42 -15.35 -7.25 -7.12
CA ALA A 42 -16.00 -6.40 -6.13
C ALA A 42 -17.41 -6.91 -5.71
N SER A 43 -18.05 -7.75 -6.52
CA SER A 43 -19.31 -8.42 -6.18
C SER A 43 -19.13 -9.82 -5.57
N SER A 44 -17.90 -10.32 -5.44
CA SER A 44 -17.63 -11.68 -4.98
C SER A 44 -17.59 -11.77 -3.44
N GLU A 45 -18.13 -12.87 -2.90
CA GLU A 45 -18.00 -13.20 -1.47
C GLU A 45 -16.60 -13.74 -1.10
N LEU A 46 -15.77 -14.06 -2.09
CA LEU A 46 -14.44 -14.66 -1.87
C LEU A 46 -13.32 -13.60 -1.75
N VAL A 47 -13.63 -12.32 -1.88
CA VAL A 47 -12.67 -11.25 -1.68
C VAL A 47 -12.85 -10.62 -0.30
N PRO A 48 -11.77 -10.12 0.34
CA PRO A 48 -11.86 -9.37 1.59
C PRO A 48 -12.72 -8.10 1.45
N ASP A 49 -13.30 -7.64 2.56
CA ASP A 49 -14.26 -6.52 2.59
C ASP A 49 -13.76 -5.24 1.91
N MET A 50 -12.46 -4.95 1.96
CA MET A 50 -11.88 -3.79 1.30
C MET A 50 -11.96 -3.82 -0.24
N TYR A 51 -12.08 -5.01 -0.83
CA TYR A 51 -12.26 -5.23 -2.26
C TYR A 51 -13.72 -5.46 -2.66
N LYS A 52 -14.61 -5.63 -1.67
CA LYS A 52 -16.02 -5.95 -1.85
C LYS A 52 -16.85 -4.68 -1.78
N ALA A 53 -17.78 -4.51 -2.70
CA ALA A 53 -18.74 -3.43 -2.64
C ALA A 53 -19.75 -3.64 -1.50
N SER A 54 -19.93 -2.63 -0.66
CA SER A 54 -20.84 -2.64 0.48
C SER A 54 -21.35 -1.23 0.77
N LYS A 55 -22.19 -1.08 1.82
CA LYS A 55 -22.64 0.24 2.28
C LYS A 55 -21.48 1.13 2.73
N ASP A 56 -20.47 0.53 3.38
CA ASP A 56 -19.30 1.24 3.93
C ASP A 56 -18.12 1.31 2.93
N ASN A 57 -18.21 0.58 1.84
CA ASN A 57 -17.21 0.55 0.78
C ASN A 57 -17.88 0.69 -0.59
N PRO A 58 -18.04 1.93 -1.13
CA PRO A 58 -18.66 2.18 -2.42
C PRO A 58 -18.04 1.37 -3.56
N ILE A 59 -18.83 1.06 -4.58
CA ILE A 59 -18.39 0.22 -5.70
C ILE A 59 -17.17 0.79 -6.42
N GLU A 60 -17.06 2.10 -6.54
CA GLU A 60 -15.94 2.79 -7.17
C GLU A 60 -14.64 2.55 -6.41
N LYS A 61 -14.69 2.62 -5.08
CA LYS A 61 -13.55 2.35 -4.21
C LYS A 61 -13.16 0.87 -4.24
N ALA A 62 -14.14 -0.03 -4.17
CA ALA A 62 -13.91 -1.47 -4.28
C ALA A 62 -13.26 -1.85 -5.62
N VAL A 63 -13.76 -1.31 -6.73
CA VAL A 63 -13.22 -1.52 -8.08
C VAL A 63 -11.79 -0.97 -8.19
N SER A 64 -11.53 0.21 -7.65
CA SER A 64 -10.18 0.81 -7.64
C SER A 64 -9.18 -0.05 -6.86
N ASN A 65 -9.57 -0.55 -5.69
CA ASN A 65 -8.75 -1.46 -4.90
C ASN A 65 -8.47 -2.78 -5.65
N CYS A 66 -9.50 -3.35 -6.30
CA CYS A 66 -9.33 -4.55 -7.14
C CYS A 66 -8.35 -4.30 -8.29
N MET A 67 -8.42 -3.14 -8.94
CA MET A 67 -7.54 -2.77 -10.05
C MET A 67 -6.08 -2.73 -9.63
N ILE A 68 -5.78 -2.09 -8.49
CA ILE A 68 -4.44 -2.04 -7.92
C ILE A 68 -3.93 -3.45 -7.57
N ALA A 69 -4.78 -4.28 -6.97
CA ALA A 69 -4.40 -5.65 -6.63
C ALA A 69 -4.12 -6.52 -7.86
N ILE A 70 -4.86 -6.34 -8.95
CA ILE A 70 -4.64 -7.05 -10.21
C ILE A 70 -3.32 -6.58 -10.85
N GLU A 71 -3.03 -5.30 -10.84
CA GLU A 71 -1.77 -4.75 -11.34
C GLU A 71 -0.57 -5.33 -10.59
N ILE A 72 -0.64 -5.37 -9.27
CA ILE A 72 0.40 -6.00 -8.44
C ILE A 72 0.51 -7.50 -8.76
N ALA A 73 -0.62 -8.21 -8.89
CA ALA A 73 -0.63 -9.63 -9.22
C ALA A 73 0.06 -9.93 -10.56
N GLN A 74 -0.16 -9.10 -11.56
CA GLN A 74 0.51 -9.22 -12.86
C GLN A 74 2.02 -9.01 -12.76
N ARG A 75 2.46 -8.02 -11.99
CA ARG A 75 3.90 -7.75 -11.79
C ARG A 75 4.64 -8.90 -11.11
N ILE A 76 4.01 -9.56 -10.14
CA ILE A 76 4.64 -10.68 -9.41
C ILE A 76 4.32 -12.05 -10.01
N GLY A 77 3.52 -12.11 -11.07
CA GLY A 77 3.12 -13.37 -11.70
C GLY A 77 2.19 -14.23 -10.83
N ALA A 78 1.41 -13.61 -9.91
CA ALA A 78 0.52 -14.30 -9.00
C ALA A 78 -0.95 -14.20 -9.43
N SER A 79 -1.81 -15.06 -8.85
CA SER A 79 -3.25 -14.94 -9.03
C SER A 79 -3.79 -13.66 -8.37
N PRO A 80 -4.64 -12.85 -9.06
CA PRO A 80 -5.28 -11.69 -8.46
C PRO A 80 -6.00 -11.98 -7.15
N LEU A 81 -6.75 -13.06 -7.08
CA LEU A 81 -7.45 -13.46 -5.86
C LEU A 81 -6.48 -13.77 -4.71
N MET A 82 -5.37 -14.44 -5.01
CA MET A 82 -4.33 -14.72 -4.01
C MET A 82 -3.71 -13.43 -3.46
N VAL A 83 -3.46 -12.45 -4.31
CA VAL A 83 -2.98 -11.12 -3.90
C VAL A 83 -4.02 -10.44 -3.02
N MET A 84 -5.29 -10.36 -3.45
CA MET A 84 -6.38 -9.74 -2.68
C MET A 84 -6.54 -10.38 -1.29
N GLN A 85 -6.41 -11.70 -1.17
CA GLN A 85 -6.53 -12.40 0.11
C GLN A 85 -5.34 -12.22 1.06
N ASN A 86 -4.19 -11.77 0.55
CA ASN A 86 -2.95 -11.68 1.32
C ASN A 86 -2.35 -10.27 1.41
N MET A 87 -2.91 -9.32 0.68
CA MET A 87 -2.49 -7.92 0.71
C MET A 87 -3.48 -7.10 1.54
N VAL A 88 -2.97 -6.43 2.56
CA VAL A 88 -3.74 -5.57 3.46
C VAL A 88 -3.17 -4.17 3.41
N PRO A 89 -3.95 -3.13 3.07
CA PRO A 89 -3.50 -1.76 3.20
C PRO A 89 -3.51 -1.35 4.66
N ILE A 90 -2.39 -0.85 5.14
CA ILE A 90 -2.24 -0.26 6.45
C ILE A 90 -1.85 1.19 6.24
N TYR A 91 -2.72 2.12 6.65
CA TYR A 91 -2.56 3.56 6.43
C TYR A 91 -2.21 3.92 4.96
N GLY A 92 -2.94 3.33 4.01
CA GLY A 92 -2.77 3.57 2.58
C GLY A 92 -1.55 2.91 1.94
N LYS A 93 -0.73 2.17 2.70
CA LYS A 93 0.41 1.41 2.17
C LYS A 93 0.06 -0.07 2.06
N PRO A 94 0.23 -0.71 0.91
CA PRO A 94 0.01 -2.14 0.76
C PRO A 94 1.05 -2.90 1.59
N SER A 95 0.60 -3.95 2.27
CA SER A 95 1.43 -4.80 3.14
C SER A 95 1.09 -6.25 2.92
N TRP A 96 2.09 -7.12 2.90
CA TRP A 96 1.88 -8.54 2.72
C TRP A 96 1.57 -9.25 4.04
N SER A 97 0.73 -10.27 4.01
CA SER A 97 0.71 -11.22 5.13
C SER A 97 2.07 -11.94 5.22
N SER A 98 2.62 -12.09 6.42
CA SER A 98 3.90 -12.80 6.60
C SER A 98 3.87 -14.24 6.07
N LYS A 99 2.71 -14.90 6.14
CA LYS A 99 2.50 -16.23 5.57
C LYS A 99 2.67 -16.25 4.06
N PHE A 100 2.13 -15.25 3.38
CA PHE A 100 2.25 -15.12 1.93
C PHE A 100 3.70 -14.86 1.52
N LEU A 101 4.41 -13.99 2.25
CA LEU A 101 5.82 -13.73 1.99
C LEU A 101 6.66 -15.00 2.07
N VAL A 102 6.49 -15.80 3.13
CA VAL A 102 7.17 -17.09 3.28
C VAL A 102 6.80 -18.06 2.15
N ALA A 103 5.50 -18.14 1.80
CA ALA A 103 5.04 -18.98 0.71
C ALA A 103 5.67 -18.57 -0.63
N THR A 104 5.76 -17.27 -0.90
CA THR A 104 6.37 -16.75 -2.13
C THR A 104 7.84 -17.13 -2.24
N VAL A 105 8.62 -17.00 -1.17
CA VAL A 105 10.02 -17.46 -1.13
C VAL A 105 10.10 -18.96 -1.42
N ASN A 106 9.27 -19.78 -0.77
CA ASN A 106 9.30 -21.22 -0.89
C ASN A 106 8.87 -21.72 -2.28
N THR A 107 8.05 -20.96 -3.01
CA THR A 107 7.49 -21.34 -4.31
C THR A 107 8.14 -20.66 -5.51
N CYS A 108 8.96 -19.64 -5.31
CA CYS A 108 9.59 -18.87 -6.41
C CYS A 108 10.54 -19.70 -7.30
N GLY A 109 10.91 -20.91 -6.88
CA GLY A 109 11.77 -21.80 -7.66
C GLY A 109 13.27 -21.47 -7.59
N ARG A 110 13.67 -20.34 -7.02
CA ARG A 110 15.07 -19.87 -6.94
C ARG A 110 15.81 -20.36 -5.70
N PHE A 111 15.10 -20.52 -4.63
CA PHE A 111 15.63 -20.91 -3.33
C PHE A 111 15.08 -22.26 -2.87
N ASN A 112 15.77 -22.90 -1.95
CA ASN A 112 15.22 -23.96 -1.15
C ASN A 112 14.22 -23.38 -0.13
N PRO A 113 13.30 -24.16 0.47
CA PRO A 113 12.39 -23.66 1.47
C PRO A 113 13.11 -23.01 2.65
N LEU A 114 12.57 -21.87 3.12
CA LEU A 114 13.10 -21.19 4.31
C LEU A 114 13.10 -22.11 5.52
N GLN A 115 14.20 -22.13 6.24
CA GLN A 115 14.41 -22.81 7.50
C GLN A 115 14.64 -21.80 8.60
N TYR A 116 14.43 -22.24 9.86
CA TYR A 116 14.57 -21.36 11.03
C TYR A 116 15.38 -22.05 12.09
N ARG A 117 16.41 -21.34 12.57
CA ARG A 117 17.25 -21.78 13.67
C ARG A 117 16.96 -20.94 14.90
N PHE A 118 16.59 -21.60 16.00
CA PHE A 118 16.35 -20.95 17.28
C PHE A 118 17.53 -21.20 18.22
N THR A 119 17.95 -20.15 18.92
CA THR A 119 19.05 -20.22 19.88
C THR A 119 18.62 -19.55 21.18
N GLU A 120 18.76 -20.24 22.30
CA GLU A 120 18.53 -19.68 23.63
C GLU A 120 19.75 -18.90 24.07
N LYS A 121 19.59 -17.63 24.46
CA LYS A 121 20.67 -16.73 24.87
C LYS A 121 20.77 -16.54 26.40
N GLY A 122 19.94 -17.23 27.17
CA GLY A 122 19.79 -17.06 28.60
C GLY A 122 18.67 -16.12 29.00
N MET A 123 18.55 -15.83 30.30
CA MET A 123 17.50 -14.94 30.80
C MET A 123 17.74 -13.50 30.37
N LEU A 124 16.64 -12.80 30.00
CA LEU A 124 16.72 -11.42 29.50
C LEU A 124 17.28 -10.42 30.53
N GLY A 125 16.96 -10.61 31.82
CA GLY A 125 17.25 -9.60 32.84
C GLY A 125 16.41 -8.34 32.67
N ILE A 126 16.99 -7.20 33.01
CA ILE A 126 16.38 -5.88 32.76
C ILE A 126 16.79 -5.43 31.36
N VAL A 127 15.82 -4.99 30.57
CA VAL A 127 16.04 -4.50 29.21
C VAL A 127 15.54 -3.06 29.11
N ASP A 128 16.43 -2.14 28.76
CA ASP A 128 16.08 -0.76 28.49
C ASP A 128 15.47 -0.65 27.09
N TYR A 129 14.41 0.14 26.96
CA TYR A 129 13.78 0.44 25.68
C TYR A 129 13.21 1.86 25.64
N VAL A 130 12.97 2.36 24.44
CA VAL A 130 12.32 3.65 24.23
C VAL A 130 10.83 3.41 23.96
N ASP A 131 9.99 4.08 24.73
CA ASP A 131 8.55 4.14 24.48
C ASP A 131 8.17 5.57 24.04
N TYR A 132 7.08 5.69 23.31
CA TYR A 132 6.62 6.98 22.84
C TYR A 132 5.29 7.33 23.51
N GLU A 133 5.30 8.35 24.35
CA GLU A 133 4.11 8.84 25.06
C GLU A 133 3.55 10.08 24.39
N LYS A 134 2.22 10.22 24.41
CA LYS A 134 1.52 11.41 23.90
C LYS A 134 1.62 12.54 24.90
N GLU A 135 2.32 13.61 24.54
CA GLU A 135 2.39 14.84 25.32
C GLU A 135 1.54 15.92 24.62
N TRP A 136 0.58 16.47 25.39
CA TRP A 136 -0.23 17.56 24.87
C TRP A 136 0.56 18.87 24.87
N VAL A 137 0.70 19.49 23.72
CA VAL A 137 1.38 20.78 23.55
C VAL A 137 0.35 21.84 23.24
N ASN A 138 0.24 22.86 24.12
CA ASN A 138 -0.60 24.02 23.89
C ASN A 138 0.09 25.00 22.93
N THR A 139 -0.64 25.45 21.92
CA THR A 139 -0.19 26.54 21.03
C THR A 139 -0.68 27.87 21.56
N SER A 140 0.02 28.96 21.20
CA SER A 140 -0.32 30.34 21.60
C SER A 140 -1.72 30.80 21.16
N ASN A 141 -2.35 30.07 20.24
CA ASN A 141 -3.67 30.39 19.69
C ASN A 141 -4.82 29.64 20.40
N GLY A 142 -4.60 29.05 21.58
CA GLY A 142 -5.61 28.30 22.33
C GLY A 142 -5.97 26.93 21.77
N LYS A 143 -5.32 26.49 20.71
CA LYS A 143 -5.37 25.13 20.18
C LYS A 143 -4.18 24.32 20.71
N GLY A 144 -4.33 23.04 20.86
CA GLY A 144 -3.25 22.15 21.24
C GLY A 144 -3.16 20.96 20.29
N TYR A 145 -2.02 20.31 20.27
CA TYR A 145 -1.81 19.09 19.51
C TYR A 145 -1.03 18.09 20.37
N TYR A 146 -1.18 16.80 20.06
CA TYR A 146 -0.37 15.77 20.69
C TYR A 146 0.97 15.65 19.96
N LYS A 147 2.04 15.71 20.74
CA LYS A 147 3.39 15.46 20.25
C LYS A 147 3.89 14.15 20.85
N SER A 148 4.56 13.35 20.02
CA SER A 148 5.27 12.16 20.49
C SER A 148 6.52 12.56 21.26
N LYS A 149 6.66 12.00 22.47
CA LYS A 149 7.81 12.19 23.34
C LYS A 149 8.45 10.85 23.64
N ALA A 150 9.70 10.70 23.26
CA ALA A 150 10.48 9.51 23.60
C ALA A 150 10.75 9.46 25.12
N VAL A 151 10.38 8.37 25.76
CA VAL A 151 10.60 8.11 27.18
C VAL A 151 11.38 6.82 27.34
N GLN A 152 12.48 6.89 28.11
CA GLN A 152 13.25 5.70 28.46
C GLN A 152 12.48 4.88 29.51
N LYS A 153 12.25 3.61 29.20
CA LYS A 153 11.56 2.65 30.09
C LYS A 153 12.43 1.41 30.30
N GLN A 154 12.15 0.68 31.35
CA GLN A 154 12.80 -0.59 31.65
C GLN A 154 11.77 -1.71 31.68
N PHE A 155 12.10 -2.82 31.06
CA PHE A 155 11.28 -4.04 31.05
C PHE A 155 11.96 -5.10 31.95
N ASP A 156 11.22 -5.63 32.93
CA ASP A 156 11.70 -6.73 33.78
C ASP A 156 11.48 -8.08 33.08
N GLY A 157 12.52 -8.54 32.40
CA GLY A 157 12.56 -9.83 31.70
C GLY A 157 13.22 -10.96 32.46
N LYS A 158 13.45 -10.82 33.79
CA LYS A 158 14.18 -11.81 34.61
C LYS A 158 13.62 -13.24 34.53
N LYS A 159 12.34 -13.38 34.22
CA LYS A 159 11.65 -14.68 34.11
C LYS A 159 11.46 -15.11 32.65
N ILE A 160 11.99 -14.38 31.69
CA ILE A 160 11.81 -14.62 30.26
C ILE A 160 13.14 -15.09 29.67
N MET A 161 13.11 -16.25 29.02
CA MET A 161 14.24 -16.75 28.25
C MET A 161 14.35 -15.93 26.96
N ASP A 162 15.52 -15.34 26.70
CA ASP A 162 15.78 -14.70 25.42
C ASP A 162 16.01 -15.76 24.35
N ILE A 163 15.13 -15.76 23.35
CA ILE A 163 15.19 -16.66 22.21
C ILE A 163 15.50 -15.82 20.98
N GLU A 164 16.54 -16.23 20.28
CA GLU A 164 16.93 -15.66 18.99
C GLU A 164 16.49 -16.59 17.86
N CYS A 165 16.03 -16.02 16.75
CA CYS A 165 15.67 -16.73 15.52
C CYS A 165 16.44 -16.15 14.34
N VAL A 166 16.99 -17.03 13.52
CA VAL A 166 17.59 -16.71 12.23
C VAL A 166 16.85 -17.50 11.16
N ALA A 167 16.34 -16.81 10.14
CA ALA A 167 15.84 -17.46 8.93
C ALA A 167 17.00 -17.70 7.97
N TYR A 168 17.05 -18.88 7.38
CA TYR A 168 18.11 -19.22 6.44
C TYR A 168 17.61 -20.14 5.33
N THR A 169 18.26 -20.07 4.19
CA THR A 169 18.13 -21.02 3.10
C THR A 169 19.32 -20.90 2.15
N SER A 170 19.34 -21.65 1.06
CA SER A 170 20.33 -21.55 -0.01
C SER A 170 19.62 -21.37 -1.36
N ALA A 171 20.32 -20.78 -2.33
CA ALA A 171 19.85 -20.79 -3.70
C ALA A 171 19.87 -22.23 -4.24
N LYS A 172 18.93 -22.57 -5.14
CA LYS A 172 18.93 -23.90 -5.76
C LYS A 172 20.23 -24.11 -6.55
N GLY A 173 20.88 -25.24 -6.30
CA GLY A 173 22.16 -25.58 -6.93
C GLY A 173 23.38 -24.91 -6.32
N SER A 174 23.23 -24.26 -5.15
CA SER A 174 24.34 -23.67 -4.39
C SER A 174 24.33 -24.16 -2.94
N ASP A 175 25.51 -24.46 -2.41
CA ASP A 175 25.69 -24.84 -1.00
C ASP A 175 25.86 -23.61 -0.08
N GLN A 176 25.92 -22.41 -0.67
CA GLN A 176 26.05 -21.18 0.11
C GLN A 176 24.75 -20.90 0.88
N VAL A 177 24.86 -20.88 2.20
CA VAL A 177 23.75 -20.54 3.09
C VAL A 177 23.62 -19.03 3.19
N LEU A 178 22.41 -18.52 2.98
CA LEU A 178 22.02 -17.13 3.12
C LEU A 178 21.23 -17.00 4.42
N GLU A 179 21.72 -16.22 5.38
CA GLU A 179 21.13 -16.07 6.70
C GLU A 179 20.62 -14.64 6.93
N SER A 180 19.45 -14.51 7.56
CA SER A 180 18.94 -13.21 7.99
C SER A 180 19.76 -12.65 9.15
N SER A 181 19.64 -11.35 9.39
CA SER A 181 19.99 -10.80 10.69
C SER A 181 19.20 -11.51 11.80
N PRO A 182 19.81 -11.76 12.97
CA PRO A 182 19.13 -12.41 14.07
C PRO A 182 18.03 -11.54 14.65
N VAL A 183 16.90 -12.14 14.97
CA VAL A 183 15.77 -11.51 15.65
C VAL A 183 15.60 -12.17 17.01
N SER A 184 15.57 -11.38 18.07
CA SER A 184 15.43 -11.89 19.44
C SER A 184 14.28 -11.23 20.19
N ILE A 185 13.89 -11.83 21.33
CA ILE A 185 12.91 -11.21 22.24
C ILE A 185 13.49 -9.90 22.79
N ARG A 186 14.78 -9.86 23.09
CA ARG A 186 15.47 -8.63 23.50
C ARG A 186 15.29 -7.53 22.46
N LEU A 187 15.57 -7.82 21.19
CA LEU A 187 15.37 -6.88 20.09
C LEU A 187 13.89 -6.42 20.02
N ALA A 188 12.94 -7.35 20.14
CA ALA A 188 11.51 -7.02 20.10
C ALA A 188 11.09 -6.09 21.26
N ILE A 189 11.74 -6.17 22.43
CA ILE A 189 11.51 -5.25 23.55
C ILE A 189 12.14 -3.89 23.23
N GLN A 190 13.41 -3.87 22.76
CA GLN A 190 14.13 -2.63 22.45
C GLN A 190 13.43 -1.79 21.39
N GLU A 191 12.85 -2.46 20.40
CA GLU A 191 12.05 -1.83 19.31
C GLU A 191 10.59 -1.58 19.71
N GLY A 192 10.20 -1.83 20.97
CA GLY A 192 8.84 -1.60 21.45
C GLY A 192 7.77 -2.60 20.98
N TRP A 193 8.10 -3.59 20.13
CA TRP A 193 7.11 -4.54 19.59
C TRP A 193 6.51 -5.46 20.65
N TYR A 194 7.33 -5.91 21.59
CA TYR A 194 6.95 -6.83 22.66
C TYR A 194 6.07 -6.16 23.72
N THR A 195 6.33 -4.90 24.02
CA THR A 195 5.72 -4.15 25.14
C THR A 195 4.37 -3.53 24.81
N LYS A 196 3.97 -3.50 23.54
CA LYS A 196 2.68 -2.98 23.10
C LYS A 196 1.52 -3.72 23.73
N ASN A 197 0.45 -2.99 24.04
CA ASN A 197 -0.78 -3.60 24.54
C ASN A 197 -1.38 -4.57 23.51
N GLY A 198 -1.66 -5.81 23.94
CA GLY A 198 -2.18 -6.87 23.05
C GLY A 198 -1.15 -7.45 22.06
N SER A 199 0.14 -7.22 22.30
CA SER A 199 1.21 -7.69 21.42
C SER A 199 1.23 -9.22 21.30
N LYS A 200 1.21 -9.71 20.07
CA LYS A 200 1.35 -11.13 19.74
C LYS A 200 2.76 -11.68 20.05
N TRP A 201 3.74 -10.82 20.24
CA TRP A 201 5.07 -11.20 20.67
C TRP A 201 5.08 -11.88 22.05
N GLN A 202 4.11 -11.57 22.91
CA GLN A 202 3.96 -12.20 24.22
C GLN A 202 3.25 -13.56 24.17
N THR A 203 2.30 -13.74 23.26
CA THR A 203 1.45 -14.94 23.19
C THR A 203 1.87 -15.93 22.12
N MET A 204 2.48 -15.44 21.03
CA MET A 204 2.89 -16.23 19.86
C MET A 204 4.37 -15.98 19.52
N THR A 205 5.22 -15.91 20.52
CA THR A 205 6.63 -15.47 20.44
C THR A 205 7.40 -16.15 19.30
N LYS A 206 7.39 -17.49 19.22
CA LYS A 206 8.13 -18.21 18.17
C LYS A 206 7.63 -17.87 16.78
N GLN A 207 6.33 -17.71 16.63
CA GLN A 207 5.71 -17.34 15.34
C GLN A 207 6.15 -15.95 14.90
N MET A 208 6.15 -14.98 15.82
CA MET A 208 6.57 -13.61 15.53
C MET A 208 8.06 -13.53 15.20
N LEU A 209 8.90 -14.27 15.93
CA LEU A 209 10.32 -14.41 15.63
C LEU A 209 10.55 -14.95 14.21
N MET A 210 9.83 -16.02 13.81
CA MET A 210 9.93 -16.59 12.47
C MET A 210 9.51 -15.58 11.39
N TYR A 211 8.39 -14.89 11.57
CA TYR A 211 7.87 -13.95 10.59
C TYR A 211 8.81 -12.76 10.40
N ARG A 212 9.33 -12.22 11.50
CA ARG A 212 10.29 -11.10 11.43
C ARG A 212 11.62 -11.52 10.81
N ALA A 213 12.13 -12.70 11.17
CA ALA A 213 13.34 -13.24 10.56
C ALA A 213 13.16 -13.52 9.05
N ALA A 214 12.00 -14.05 8.64
CA ALA A 214 11.68 -14.24 7.21
C ALA A 214 11.60 -12.91 6.45
N SER A 215 11.02 -11.87 7.06
CA SER A 215 10.96 -10.54 6.47
C SER A 215 12.35 -9.95 6.29
N PHE A 216 13.20 -10.04 7.29
CA PHE A 216 14.60 -9.58 7.21
C PHE A 216 15.39 -10.34 6.14
N TRP A 217 15.18 -11.67 6.06
CA TRP A 217 15.80 -12.48 5.02
C TRP A 217 15.35 -12.03 3.62
N THR A 218 14.04 -11.88 3.43
CA THR A 218 13.48 -11.51 2.10
C THR A 218 13.94 -10.12 1.68
N SER A 219 13.96 -9.16 2.61
CA SER A 219 14.41 -7.79 2.33
C SER A 219 15.90 -7.73 1.94
N ALA A 220 16.72 -8.64 2.46
CA ALA A 220 18.16 -8.68 2.17
C ALA A 220 18.49 -9.42 0.86
N TYR A 221 17.84 -10.56 0.59
CA TYR A 221 18.27 -11.48 -0.46
C TYR A 221 17.28 -11.62 -1.63
N ALA A 222 16.04 -11.21 -1.45
CA ALA A 222 15.01 -11.34 -2.48
C ALA A 222 13.94 -10.22 -2.38
N PRO A 223 14.34 -8.93 -2.34
CA PRO A 223 13.41 -7.81 -2.18
C PRO A 223 12.37 -7.73 -3.30
N GLU A 224 12.69 -8.25 -4.48
CA GLU A 224 11.77 -8.32 -5.60
C GLU A 224 10.55 -9.24 -5.35
N LEU A 225 10.67 -10.24 -4.48
CA LEU A 225 9.55 -11.12 -4.12
C LEU A 225 8.50 -10.40 -3.27
N SER A 226 8.93 -9.44 -2.45
CA SER A 226 8.04 -8.57 -1.67
C SER A 226 7.69 -7.29 -2.42
N MET A 227 8.34 -6.98 -3.56
CA MET A 227 8.27 -5.68 -4.26
C MET A 227 8.59 -4.50 -3.33
N GLY A 228 9.46 -4.72 -2.34
CA GLY A 228 9.80 -3.73 -1.32
C GLY A 228 8.68 -3.45 -0.31
N MET A 229 7.55 -4.15 -0.39
CA MET A 229 6.47 -4.00 0.59
C MET A 229 6.81 -4.71 1.89
N ARG A 230 6.40 -4.09 3.00
CA ARG A 230 6.56 -4.64 4.34
C ARG A 230 5.47 -5.66 4.66
N THR A 231 5.67 -6.43 5.71
CA THR A 231 4.61 -7.28 6.24
C THR A 231 3.60 -6.47 7.06
N VAL A 232 2.41 -7.03 7.25
CA VAL A 232 1.34 -6.44 8.06
C VAL A 232 1.85 -6.14 9.48
N GLU A 233 2.56 -7.12 10.07
CA GLU A 233 3.12 -7.01 11.41
C GLU A 233 4.17 -5.88 11.49
N GLU A 234 5.03 -5.75 10.49
CA GLU A 234 6.01 -4.66 10.43
C GLU A 234 5.36 -3.29 10.30
N GLN A 235 4.33 -3.18 9.47
CA GLN A 235 3.61 -1.91 9.35
C GLN A 235 2.88 -1.54 10.63
N GLN A 236 2.24 -2.49 11.30
CA GLN A 236 1.61 -2.26 12.60
C GLN A 236 2.61 -1.83 13.67
N ASP A 237 3.82 -2.39 13.66
CA ASP A 237 4.87 -2.03 14.61
C ASP A 237 5.34 -0.58 14.39
N ILE A 238 5.52 -0.16 13.14
CA ILE A 238 6.00 1.19 12.79
C ILE A 238 4.93 2.25 13.01
N TYR A 239 3.68 1.98 12.61
CA TYR A 239 2.61 2.99 12.61
C TYR A 239 2.08 3.34 13.98
N THR A 240 2.33 2.54 15.02
CA THR A 240 2.00 2.96 16.37
C THR A 240 2.80 4.19 16.80
N GLU A 241 3.95 4.41 16.16
CA GLU A 241 4.79 5.61 16.38
C GLU A 241 4.33 6.82 15.56
N PHE A 242 3.61 6.59 14.43
CA PHE A 242 3.24 7.64 13.47
C PHE A 242 1.77 8.05 13.49
N GLU A 243 0.91 7.39 14.27
CA GLU A 243 -0.52 7.76 14.37
C GLU A 243 -0.74 9.19 14.88
N GLU A 244 0.30 9.77 15.49
CA GLU A 244 0.27 11.14 16.02
C GLU A 244 0.47 12.23 14.95
N VAL A 245 0.88 11.87 13.74
CA VAL A 245 1.08 12.84 12.63
C VAL A 245 -0.23 13.10 11.86
N THR A 246 -1.31 12.37 12.14
CA THR A 246 -2.60 12.56 11.44
C THR A 246 -3.28 13.87 11.80
N ASP A 247 -3.11 14.37 13.02
CA ASP A 247 -3.67 15.69 13.40
C ASP A 247 -2.99 16.84 12.66
N VAL A 248 -1.70 16.69 12.33
CA VAL A 248 -0.97 17.65 11.50
C VAL A 248 -1.45 17.63 10.04
N LYS A 249 -1.92 16.47 9.53
CA LYS A 249 -2.48 16.40 8.18
C LYS A 249 -3.83 17.10 8.06
N GLU A 250 -4.66 17.03 9.10
CA GLU A 250 -5.92 17.79 9.13
C GLU A 250 -5.67 19.30 9.29
N GLU A 251 -4.66 19.68 10.05
CA GLU A 251 -4.30 21.09 10.22
C GLU A 251 -3.64 21.66 8.94
N VAL A 252 -2.75 20.90 8.30
CA VAL A 252 -2.16 21.24 7.00
C VAL A 252 -3.22 21.20 5.89
N ALA A 253 -4.21 20.33 5.93
CA ALA A 253 -5.33 20.34 4.99
C ALA A 253 -6.20 21.59 5.20
N LYS A 254 -6.51 21.95 6.45
CA LYS A 254 -7.25 23.19 6.79
C LYS A 254 -6.44 24.45 6.48
N GLU A 255 -5.13 24.45 6.68
CA GLU A 255 -4.27 25.57 6.28
C GLU A 255 -4.15 25.67 4.76
N LYS A 256 -4.09 24.56 4.04
CA LYS A 256 -4.15 24.56 2.57
C LYS A 256 -5.49 25.05 2.07
N GLU A 257 -6.59 24.66 2.70
CA GLU A 257 -7.94 25.13 2.37
C GLU A 257 -8.10 26.64 2.64
N ASN A 258 -7.52 27.14 3.74
CA ASN A 258 -7.54 28.56 4.10
C ASN A 258 -6.56 29.41 3.30
N ASN A 259 -5.44 28.83 2.87
CA ASN A 259 -4.39 29.48 2.08
C ASN A 259 -4.43 29.09 0.60
N ALA A 260 -5.45 28.33 0.16
CA ALA A 260 -5.67 28.08 -1.27
C ALA A 260 -5.79 29.44 -1.96
N ASN A 261 -4.83 29.69 -2.82
CA ASN A 261 -4.72 30.95 -3.55
C ASN A 261 -5.93 31.04 -4.49
N LYS A 262 -6.99 31.71 -4.07
CA LYS A 262 -8.18 32.01 -4.89
C LYS A 262 -7.82 33.07 -5.92
N THR A 263 -6.81 32.78 -6.74
CA THR A 263 -6.45 33.64 -7.86
C THR A 263 -7.41 33.35 -8.99
N THR A 264 -8.36 34.23 -9.20
CA THR A 264 -9.24 34.24 -10.35
C THR A 264 -8.40 34.54 -11.58
N ILE A 265 -8.18 33.55 -12.44
CA ILE A 265 -7.52 33.76 -13.74
C ILE A 265 -8.62 34.10 -14.72
N ALA A 266 -8.71 35.36 -15.14
CA ALA A 266 -9.54 35.77 -16.25
C ALA A 266 -8.87 35.29 -17.56
N ILE A 267 -9.43 34.28 -18.19
CA ILE A 267 -8.97 33.81 -19.50
C ILE A 267 -9.81 34.55 -20.54
N ASP A 268 -9.15 35.47 -21.26
CA ASP A 268 -9.72 36.09 -22.45
C ASP A 268 -9.73 35.04 -23.59
N LEU A 269 -10.88 34.40 -23.78
CA LEU A 269 -11.10 33.52 -24.92
C LEU A 269 -11.48 34.41 -26.13
N GLY A 270 -10.43 34.94 -26.78
CA GLY A 270 -10.56 35.73 -28.00
C GLY A 270 -11.40 35.03 -29.05
N ALA A 271 -12.73 35.26 -28.99
CA ALA A 271 -13.65 34.98 -30.05
C ALA A 271 -14.00 36.30 -30.72
N SER A 272 -13.69 36.41 -31.98
CA SER A 272 -14.17 37.46 -32.87
C SER A 272 -15.69 37.50 -32.85
N ASN A 273 -16.26 38.36 -32.04
CA ASN A 273 -17.48 39.14 -32.13
C ASN A 273 -18.04 39.50 -30.75
N ASP A 274 -17.91 40.74 -30.39
CA ASP A 274 -18.73 41.57 -29.49
C ASP A 274 -19.54 40.94 -28.33
N GLN A 275 -19.00 40.03 -27.57
CA GLN A 275 -19.48 39.73 -26.21
C GLN A 275 -18.34 39.16 -25.36
N SER A 276 -17.86 39.92 -24.38
CA SER A 276 -16.89 39.42 -23.41
C SER A 276 -17.61 38.50 -22.40
N THR A 277 -17.39 37.20 -22.49
CA THR A 277 -17.84 36.23 -21.49
C THR A 277 -16.69 35.95 -20.56
N THR A 278 -16.78 36.35 -19.30
CA THR A 278 -15.83 35.97 -18.25
C THR A 278 -16.31 34.66 -17.60
N ALA A 279 -15.51 33.63 -17.71
CA ALA A 279 -15.74 32.35 -17.02
C ALA A 279 -14.74 32.22 -15.85
N THR A 280 -15.26 31.91 -14.68
CA THR A 280 -14.44 31.59 -13.51
C THR A 280 -14.26 30.08 -13.45
N VAL A 281 -13.02 29.62 -13.52
CA VAL A 281 -12.67 28.19 -13.45
C VAL A 281 -12.09 27.90 -12.07
N ASP A 282 -12.60 26.87 -11.42
CA ASP A 282 -12.00 26.33 -10.20
C ASP A 282 -10.66 25.67 -10.57
N THR A 283 -9.58 26.14 -9.98
CA THR A 283 -8.21 25.68 -10.30
C THR A 283 -7.87 24.31 -9.73
N GLU A 284 -8.70 23.76 -8.84
CA GLU A 284 -8.51 22.43 -8.25
C GLU A 284 -9.29 21.33 -8.97
N THR A 285 -10.47 21.65 -9.46
CA THR A 285 -11.35 20.68 -10.17
C THR A 285 -11.38 20.91 -11.68
N GLY A 286 -10.98 22.07 -12.18
CA GLY A 286 -11.05 22.42 -13.59
C GLY A 286 -12.46 22.69 -14.09
N GLU A 287 -13.46 22.80 -13.21
CA GLU A 287 -14.86 23.04 -13.56
C GLU A 287 -15.18 24.54 -13.65
N ILE A 288 -16.05 24.91 -14.60
CA ILE A 288 -16.53 26.27 -14.78
C ILE A 288 -17.64 26.54 -13.75
N VAL A 289 -17.37 27.42 -12.78
CA VAL A 289 -18.24 27.62 -11.61
C VAL A 289 -19.31 28.69 -11.84
N ASN A 290 -19.09 29.67 -12.72
CA ASN A 290 -20.09 30.71 -13.06
C ASN A 290 -19.94 31.23 -14.48
N GLN A 291 -21.07 31.32 -15.20
CA GLN A 291 -21.20 32.13 -16.40
C GLN A 291 -22.11 33.32 -16.07
N GLU A 292 -21.53 34.50 -15.86
CA GLU A 292 -22.33 35.72 -15.84
C GLU A 292 -22.53 36.20 -17.27
N GLN A 293 -23.78 36.12 -17.75
CA GLN A 293 -24.22 36.81 -18.97
C GLN A 293 -24.44 38.30 -18.63
N ALA A 294 -23.65 39.16 -19.20
CA ALA A 294 -23.89 40.59 -19.12
C ALA A 294 -25.19 40.92 -19.90
N GLU A 295 -26.24 41.32 -19.19
CA GLU A 295 -27.45 41.88 -19.79
C GLU A 295 -27.13 43.17 -20.51
N SER A 296 -27.42 43.22 -21.80
CA SER A 296 -27.34 44.45 -22.61
C SER A 296 -28.43 45.44 -22.18
N PRO A 297 -28.17 46.74 -22.08
CA PRO A 297 -29.18 47.74 -21.77
C PRO A 297 -30.16 47.84 -22.95
N GLN A 298 -31.46 47.66 -22.69
CA GLN A 298 -32.57 47.90 -23.66
C GLN A 298 -32.57 49.36 -24.06
N GLN A 299 -32.22 49.67 -25.29
CA GLN A 299 -32.56 50.95 -25.92
C GLN A 299 -34.06 50.90 -26.32
N GLY A 300 -34.83 51.81 -25.71
CA GLY A 300 -36.17 52.07 -26.10
C GLY A 300 -36.19 52.68 -27.50
N GLY A 301 -36.83 51.98 -28.44
CA GLY A 301 -37.11 52.45 -29.77
C GLY A 301 -38.60 52.65 -29.94
N ALA A 302 -38.93 53.92 -30.21
CA ALA A 302 -40.26 54.44 -30.45
C ALA A 302 -41.04 53.75 -31.58
N GLY A 303 -42.33 53.62 -31.41
CA GLY A 303 -43.25 53.08 -32.38
C GLY A 303 -43.41 53.87 -33.65
N PHE A 304 -43.85 53.21 -34.71
CA PHE A 304 -44.53 53.77 -35.83
C PHE A 304 -45.73 52.92 -36.22
N PRO A 305 -46.84 53.56 -36.60
CA PRO A 305 -48.12 52.88 -36.93
C PRO A 305 -48.26 52.58 -38.43
N GLY A 306 -49.01 51.58 -38.75
CA GLY A 306 -49.90 51.52 -39.86
C GLY A 306 -49.35 51.01 -41.21
N PHE A 307 -49.84 49.98 -41.67
CA PHE A 307 -50.85 49.65 -42.77
C PHE A 307 -50.87 48.14 -42.89
#